data_6a965db6353dac81ceccacd3ec51c0dd
#
_entry.id   6a965db6353dac81ceccacd3ec51c0dd
#
_cell.length_a   1.000
_cell.length_b   1.000
_cell.length_c   1.000
_cell.angle_alpha   90.00
_cell.angle_beta   90.00
_cell.angle_gamma   90.00
#
_symmetry.space_group_name_H-M   'P 1'
#
loop_
_entity.id
_entity.type
_entity.pdbx_description
1 polymer ?
#
loop_
_entity_poly.entity_id
_entity_poly.type
_entity_poly.pdbx_seq_one_letter_code
_entity_poly.pdbx_strand_id
1 'polypeptide(L)'
;MPISITVGDGYELYVERMRQKVKEGYSIAIFPEGTRTYDGRMKRFHKGAFYLSEKLQLDIIPVILYGNCKIIAKAQPFNVRKGIMLTEILPRIPANDATYGTTYQERTKSISARMKKEYARICREQSTTDNPVFYENLVQNYIYKGPVEEWYIRIKVKMEDNYRLFNQLVPVKGQITDIGCGFGPLCYMLSQLSEEREITGIDYDEDKIAVAQQVARTPTCNLYAPTH
;
A
#
# COMPACT_ATOMS: atom_id res chain seq x y z
N MET A 1 -16.34 -6.47 -19.51
CA MET A 1 -16.26 -7.93 -19.39
C MET A 1 -14.79 -8.30 -19.16
N PRO A 2 -14.42 -9.04 -18.11
CA PRO A 2 -13.04 -9.45 -17.92
C PRO A 2 -12.68 -10.47 -19.01
N ILE A 3 -11.55 -10.24 -19.69
CA ILE A 3 -11.04 -11.16 -20.69
C ILE A 3 -10.01 -12.06 -20.02
N SER A 4 -10.32 -13.34 -19.87
CA SER A 4 -9.38 -14.32 -19.34
C SER A 4 -8.40 -14.73 -20.44
N ILE A 5 -7.12 -14.77 -20.11
CA ILE A 5 -6.07 -15.36 -20.96
C ILE A 5 -6.04 -16.84 -20.61
N THR A 6 -6.47 -17.69 -21.55
CA THR A 6 -6.30 -19.15 -21.40
C THR A 6 -4.84 -19.50 -21.69
N VAL A 7 -4.22 -20.24 -20.78
CA VAL A 7 -2.86 -20.75 -20.96
C VAL A 7 -2.86 -21.69 -22.16
N GLY A 8 -2.37 -21.23 -23.34
CA GLY A 8 -2.41 -21.97 -24.59
C GLY A 8 -2.78 -21.11 -25.81
N ASP A 9 -3.51 -20.02 -25.61
CA ASP A 9 -3.71 -19.01 -26.65
C ASP A 9 -2.41 -18.24 -26.83
N GLY A 10 -1.79 -18.31 -28.01
CA GLY A 10 -0.56 -17.58 -28.32
C GLY A 10 -0.74 -16.08 -27.99
N TYR A 11 0.33 -15.44 -27.55
CA TYR A 11 0.33 -14.02 -27.15
C TYR A 11 -0.19 -13.10 -28.26
N GLU A 12 -0.02 -13.50 -29.51
CA GLU A 12 -0.51 -12.79 -30.70
C GLU A 12 -2.03 -12.79 -30.82
N LEU A 13 -2.68 -13.92 -30.52
CA LEU A 13 -4.14 -14.01 -30.53
C LEU A 13 -4.76 -13.09 -29.46
N TYR A 14 -4.10 -12.97 -28.29
CA TYR A 14 -4.54 -12.04 -27.26
C TYR A 14 -4.44 -10.58 -27.72
N VAL A 15 -3.31 -10.20 -28.37
CA VAL A 15 -3.13 -8.83 -28.91
C VAL A 15 -4.21 -8.53 -29.94
N GLU A 16 -4.53 -9.49 -30.82
CA GLU A 16 -5.55 -9.27 -31.85
C GLU A 16 -6.96 -9.12 -31.27
N ARG A 17 -7.31 -9.92 -30.27
CA ARG A 17 -8.58 -9.75 -29.52
C ARG A 17 -8.67 -8.37 -28.87
N MET A 18 -7.56 -7.88 -28.28
CA MET A 18 -7.51 -6.54 -27.69
C MET A 18 -7.64 -5.46 -28.76
N ARG A 19 -6.99 -5.64 -29.92
CA ARG A 19 -7.09 -4.73 -31.08
C ARG A 19 -8.55 -4.59 -31.53
N GLN A 20 -9.26 -5.69 -31.61
CA GLN A 20 -10.68 -5.68 -31.97
C GLN A 20 -11.52 -4.90 -30.96
N LYS A 21 -11.28 -5.09 -29.65
CA LYS A 21 -12.00 -4.35 -28.60
C LYS A 21 -11.73 -2.86 -28.65
N VAL A 22 -10.49 -2.47 -28.92
CA VAL A 22 -10.12 -1.05 -29.09
C VAL A 22 -10.84 -0.44 -30.32
N LYS A 23 -10.91 -1.17 -31.46
CA LYS A 23 -11.67 -0.73 -32.63
C LYS A 23 -13.18 -0.57 -32.37
N GLU A 24 -13.72 -1.37 -31.45
CA GLU A 24 -15.11 -1.27 -30.98
C GLU A 24 -15.33 -0.09 -30.00
N GLY A 25 -14.28 0.69 -29.68
CA GLY A 25 -14.34 1.86 -28.81
C GLY A 25 -14.10 1.56 -27.32
N TYR A 26 -13.66 0.35 -26.97
CA TYR A 26 -13.34 0.02 -25.57
C TYR A 26 -11.95 0.49 -25.16
N SER A 27 -11.84 0.97 -23.93
CA SER A 27 -10.57 1.15 -23.24
C SER A 27 -10.17 -0.12 -22.51
N ILE A 28 -8.86 -0.35 -22.35
CA ILE A 28 -8.32 -1.52 -21.66
C ILE A 28 -7.81 -1.11 -20.28
N ALA A 29 -8.40 -1.67 -19.22
CA ALA A 29 -7.92 -1.49 -17.85
C ALA A 29 -7.05 -2.70 -17.46
N ILE A 30 -5.82 -2.43 -17.00
CA ILE A 30 -4.88 -3.47 -16.58
C ILE A 30 -4.29 -3.11 -15.22
N PHE A 31 -4.22 -4.08 -14.32
CA PHE A 31 -3.48 -4.00 -13.08
C PHE A 31 -2.09 -4.62 -13.29
N PRO A 32 -1.05 -3.82 -13.51
CA PRO A 32 0.25 -4.34 -13.92
C PRO A 32 0.97 -5.13 -12.83
N GLU A 33 0.52 -5.04 -11.58
CA GLU A 33 1.03 -5.86 -10.47
C GLU A 33 0.54 -7.32 -10.52
N GLY A 34 -0.49 -7.62 -11.31
CA GLY A 34 -1.08 -8.94 -11.48
C GLY A 34 -1.83 -9.49 -10.26
N THR A 35 -1.62 -8.94 -9.08
CA THR A 35 -2.27 -9.36 -7.84
C THR A 35 -2.30 -8.24 -6.81
N ARG A 36 -3.25 -8.32 -5.87
CA ARG A 36 -3.31 -7.45 -4.70
C ARG A 36 -2.12 -7.72 -3.76
N THR A 37 -1.75 -6.73 -2.94
CA THR A 37 -0.74 -6.85 -1.88
C THR A 37 -1.40 -7.08 -0.52
N TYR A 38 -0.64 -7.61 0.45
CA TYR A 38 -1.10 -7.73 1.83
C TYR A 38 -0.82 -6.45 2.64
N ASP A 39 0.28 -5.78 2.31
CA ASP A 39 0.87 -4.65 3.03
C ASP A 39 0.60 -3.30 2.38
N GLY A 40 -0.14 -3.28 1.26
CA GLY A 40 -0.42 -2.06 0.51
C GLY A 40 0.77 -1.52 -0.30
N ARG A 41 1.94 -2.16 -0.28
CA ARG A 41 3.09 -1.72 -1.05
C ARG A 41 2.92 -2.06 -2.53
N MET A 42 3.29 -1.13 -3.39
CA MET A 42 3.26 -1.35 -4.83
C MET A 42 4.32 -2.35 -5.25
N LYS A 43 3.92 -3.41 -5.92
CA LYS A 43 4.79 -4.50 -6.38
C LYS A 43 5.52 -4.16 -7.67
N ARG A 44 6.27 -5.16 -8.16
CA ARG A 44 6.86 -5.13 -9.49
C ARG A 44 5.76 -5.20 -10.55
N PHE A 45 5.88 -4.41 -11.61
CA PHE A 45 4.98 -4.46 -12.74
C PHE A 45 5.37 -5.55 -13.73
N HIS A 46 4.37 -6.27 -14.22
CA HIS A 46 4.50 -7.18 -15.34
C HIS A 46 4.54 -6.40 -16.65
N LYS A 47 5.35 -6.88 -17.58
CA LYS A 47 5.59 -6.20 -18.86
C LYS A 47 4.40 -6.23 -19.81
N GLY A 48 3.41 -7.11 -19.59
CA GLY A 48 2.31 -7.35 -20.52
C GLY A 48 1.47 -6.12 -20.87
N ALA A 49 1.19 -5.24 -19.88
CA ALA A 49 0.46 -4.00 -20.11
C ALA A 49 1.20 -3.06 -21.07
N PHE A 50 2.52 -2.93 -20.91
CA PHE A 50 3.37 -2.05 -21.69
C PHE A 50 3.63 -2.61 -23.09
N TYR A 51 3.78 -3.93 -23.21
CA TYR A 51 3.84 -4.62 -24.50
C TYR A 51 2.55 -4.39 -25.30
N LEU A 52 1.38 -4.51 -24.66
CA LEU A 52 0.11 -4.26 -25.32
C LEU A 52 -0.02 -2.81 -25.78
N SER A 53 0.36 -1.84 -24.93
CA SER A 53 0.42 -0.42 -25.29
C SER A 53 1.29 -0.18 -26.52
N GLU A 54 2.49 -0.79 -26.59
CA GLU A 54 3.40 -0.68 -27.73
C GLU A 54 2.81 -1.31 -28.99
N LYS A 55 2.29 -2.53 -28.92
CA LYS A 55 1.74 -3.26 -30.09
C LYS A 55 0.47 -2.66 -30.64
N LEU A 56 -0.34 -2.04 -29.81
CA LEU A 56 -1.59 -1.40 -30.22
C LEU A 56 -1.47 0.12 -30.38
N GLN A 57 -0.28 0.69 -30.12
CA GLN A 57 -0.03 2.13 -30.15
C GLN A 57 -1.02 2.91 -29.29
N LEU A 58 -1.26 2.39 -28.05
CA LEU A 58 -2.19 2.97 -27.11
C LEU A 58 -1.45 3.82 -26.07
N ASP A 59 -2.04 4.97 -25.78
CA ASP A 59 -1.59 5.80 -24.67
C ASP A 59 -1.87 5.12 -23.34
N ILE A 60 -1.07 5.45 -22.33
CA ILE A 60 -1.23 4.96 -20.97
C ILE A 60 -1.75 6.10 -20.09
N ILE A 61 -2.83 5.84 -19.38
CA ILE A 61 -3.31 6.69 -18.28
C ILE A 61 -3.00 5.96 -16.98
N PRO A 62 -1.92 6.35 -16.26
CA PRO A 62 -1.59 5.71 -15.01
C PRO A 62 -2.61 6.13 -13.93
N VAL A 63 -3.14 5.13 -13.20
CA VAL A 63 -4.09 5.36 -12.11
C VAL A 63 -3.53 4.70 -10.84
N ILE A 64 -3.44 5.45 -9.77
CA ILE A 64 -2.98 4.99 -8.47
C ILE A 64 -4.18 4.81 -7.56
N LEU A 65 -4.27 3.65 -6.92
CA LEU A 65 -5.27 3.35 -5.89
C LEU A 65 -4.56 3.21 -4.54
N TYR A 66 -4.91 4.08 -3.59
CA TYR A 66 -4.41 4.04 -2.22
C TYR A 66 -5.52 3.60 -1.26
N GLY A 67 -5.19 2.73 -0.29
CA GLY A 67 -6.14 2.25 0.71
C GLY A 67 -6.97 1.02 0.31
N ASN A 68 -6.95 0.60 -0.95
CA ASN A 68 -7.72 -0.54 -1.46
C ASN A 68 -7.40 -1.86 -0.76
N CYS A 69 -6.16 -2.09 -0.34
CA CYS A 69 -5.73 -3.30 0.38
C CYS A 69 -6.43 -3.47 1.74
N LYS A 70 -6.92 -2.37 2.31
CA LYS A 70 -7.60 -2.32 3.61
C LYS A 70 -9.11 -2.54 3.47
N ILE A 71 -9.68 -2.11 2.36
CA ILE A 71 -11.12 -2.28 2.07
C ILE A 71 -11.39 -3.70 1.55
N ILE A 72 -10.54 -4.19 0.65
CA ILE A 72 -10.65 -5.53 0.05
C ILE A 72 -9.34 -6.27 0.29
N ALA A 73 -9.19 -6.81 1.49
CA ALA A 73 -7.97 -7.50 1.88
C ALA A 73 -7.73 -8.75 1.02
N LYS A 74 -6.46 -9.02 0.69
CA LYS A 74 -6.08 -10.17 -0.14
C LYS A 74 -6.43 -11.52 0.51
N ALA A 75 -6.27 -11.61 1.83
CA ALA A 75 -6.54 -12.84 2.58
C ALA A 75 -8.03 -13.17 2.71
N GLN A 76 -8.91 -12.19 2.48
CA GLN A 76 -10.35 -12.34 2.69
C GLN A 76 -11.13 -11.68 1.54
N PRO A 77 -11.17 -12.32 0.37
CA PRO A 77 -11.70 -11.72 -0.86
C PRO A 77 -13.19 -11.39 -0.80
N PHE A 78 -13.94 -12.00 0.10
CA PHE A 78 -15.39 -11.77 0.25
C PHE A 78 -15.73 -10.82 1.41
N ASN A 79 -14.75 -10.33 2.16
CA ASN A 79 -14.98 -9.40 3.26
C ASN A 79 -14.61 -7.98 2.81
N VAL A 80 -15.61 -7.21 2.40
CA VAL A 80 -15.47 -5.80 2.08
C VAL A 80 -15.68 -4.98 3.35
N ARG A 81 -14.71 -4.15 3.69
CA ARG A 81 -14.75 -3.30 4.88
C ARG A 81 -15.05 -1.87 4.53
N LYS A 82 -15.65 -1.15 5.46
CA LYS A 82 -15.75 0.30 5.39
C LYS A 82 -14.35 0.90 5.47
N GLY A 83 -14.03 1.82 4.58
CA GLY A 83 -12.75 2.52 4.54
C GLY A 83 -12.73 3.59 3.46
N ILE A 84 -11.63 4.33 3.39
CA ILE A 84 -11.40 5.38 2.40
C ILE A 84 -10.42 4.85 1.35
N MET A 85 -10.81 4.99 0.09
CA MET A 85 -9.95 4.71 -1.06
C MET A 85 -9.73 6.01 -1.82
N LEU A 86 -8.46 6.37 -1.99
CA LEU A 86 -8.07 7.49 -2.82
C LEU A 86 -7.68 6.98 -4.21
N THR A 87 -8.14 7.69 -5.22
CA THR A 87 -7.78 7.42 -6.62
C THR A 87 -7.12 8.66 -7.19
N GLU A 88 -5.89 8.52 -7.66
CA GLU A 88 -5.18 9.59 -8.35
C GLU A 88 -4.89 9.19 -9.78
N ILE A 89 -5.32 10.04 -10.72
CA ILE A 89 -5.11 9.86 -12.15
C ILE A 89 -3.93 10.75 -12.54
N LEU A 90 -2.85 10.11 -13.00
CA LEU A 90 -1.66 10.84 -13.44
C LEU A 90 -1.80 11.29 -14.91
N PRO A 91 -0.98 12.27 -15.33
CA PRO A 91 -0.98 12.73 -16.72
C PRO A 91 -0.77 11.58 -17.72
N ARG A 92 -1.57 11.61 -18.77
CA ARG A 92 -1.53 10.69 -19.91
C ARG A 92 -0.14 10.61 -20.49
N ILE A 93 0.32 9.43 -20.81
CA ILE A 93 1.59 9.13 -21.44
C ILE A 93 1.30 8.67 -22.89
N PRO A 94 1.63 9.47 -23.90
CA PRO A 94 1.45 9.08 -25.30
C PRO A 94 2.21 7.79 -25.65
N ALA A 95 1.66 7.02 -26.60
CA ALA A 95 2.28 5.77 -27.06
C ALA A 95 3.69 5.98 -27.61
N ASN A 96 3.92 7.12 -28.27
CA ASN A 96 5.18 7.51 -28.91
C ASN A 96 6.08 8.41 -28.06
N ASP A 97 5.76 8.61 -26.77
CA ASP A 97 6.58 9.43 -25.87
C ASP A 97 7.88 8.70 -25.50
N ALA A 98 8.97 9.10 -26.14
CA ALA A 98 10.30 8.53 -25.93
C ALA A 98 10.92 8.87 -24.56
N THR A 99 10.36 9.83 -23.80
CA THR A 99 10.83 10.19 -22.45
C THR A 99 10.80 9.00 -21.50
N TYR A 100 9.85 8.09 -21.70
CA TYR A 100 9.70 6.87 -20.92
C TYR A 100 10.41 5.65 -21.51
N GLY A 101 11.14 5.82 -22.60
CA GLY A 101 11.82 4.76 -23.34
C GLY A 101 11.14 4.41 -24.65
N THR A 102 11.89 3.74 -25.53
CA THR A 102 11.46 3.38 -26.89
C THR A 102 10.93 1.95 -26.99
N THR A 103 11.23 1.12 -25.99
CA THR A 103 10.79 -0.26 -25.89
C THR A 103 9.82 -0.48 -24.72
N TYR A 104 8.95 -1.48 -24.81
CA TYR A 104 8.04 -1.81 -23.73
C TYR A 104 8.78 -2.16 -22.42
N GLN A 105 10.01 -2.70 -22.50
CA GLN A 105 10.84 -3.01 -21.33
C GLN A 105 11.28 -1.72 -20.62
N GLU A 106 11.80 -0.75 -21.35
CA GLU A 106 12.21 0.55 -20.84
C GLU A 106 11.01 1.31 -20.27
N ARG A 107 9.90 1.34 -21.01
CA ARG A 107 8.64 1.95 -20.58
C ARG A 107 8.12 1.31 -19.29
N THR A 108 8.20 -0.02 -19.15
CA THR A 108 7.85 -0.72 -17.90
C THR A 108 8.67 -0.18 -16.74
N LYS A 109 9.99 -0.07 -16.91
CA LYS A 109 10.91 0.39 -15.85
C LYS A 109 10.64 1.85 -15.48
N SER A 110 10.56 2.73 -16.45
CA SER A 110 10.41 4.18 -16.22
C SER A 110 9.04 4.53 -15.65
N ILE A 111 7.96 3.99 -16.20
CA ILE A 111 6.60 4.27 -15.74
C ILE A 111 6.36 3.65 -14.37
N SER A 112 6.86 2.43 -14.09
CA SER A 112 6.75 1.85 -12.76
C SER A 112 7.51 2.66 -11.71
N ALA A 113 8.69 3.19 -12.05
CA ALA A 113 9.45 4.05 -11.15
C ALA A 113 8.70 5.36 -10.84
N ARG A 114 8.12 6.00 -11.86
CA ARG A 114 7.26 7.19 -11.69
C ARG A 114 6.07 6.88 -10.78
N MET A 115 5.32 5.83 -11.07
CA MET A 115 4.15 5.46 -10.27
C MET A 115 4.51 5.14 -8.83
N LYS A 116 5.64 4.47 -8.57
CA LYS A 116 6.14 4.21 -7.21
C LYS A 116 6.50 5.50 -6.48
N LYS A 117 7.12 6.46 -7.17
CA LYS A 117 7.44 7.78 -6.60
C LYS A 117 6.18 8.53 -6.19
N GLU A 118 5.17 8.57 -7.06
CA GLU A 118 3.89 9.22 -6.78
C GLU A 118 3.13 8.49 -5.67
N TYR A 119 3.13 7.16 -5.66
CA TYR A 119 2.54 6.38 -4.58
C TYR A 119 3.20 6.68 -3.22
N ALA A 120 4.53 6.77 -3.18
CA ALA A 120 5.25 7.16 -1.97
C ALA A 120 4.91 8.59 -1.51
N ARG A 121 4.67 9.54 -2.46
CA ARG A 121 4.17 10.88 -2.13
C ARG A 121 2.79 10.79 -1.46
N ILE A 122 1.86 10.07 -2.06
CA ILE A 122 0.52 9.87 -1.49
C ILE A 122 0.61 9.25 -0.09
N CYS A 123 1.42 8.21 0.09
CA CYS A 123 1.63 7.59 1.39
C CYS A 123 2.09 8.62 2.44
N ARG A 124 3.08 9.47 2.12
CA ARG A 124 3.55 10.51 3.04
C ARG A 124 2.48 11.55 3.35
N GLU A 125 1.73 12.02 2.35
CA GLU A 125 0.64 12.99 2.53
C GLU A 125 -0.49 12.43 3.37
N GLN A 126 -0.76 11.13 3.26
CA GLN A 126 -1.80 10.47 4.06
C GLN A 126 -1.31 10.04 5.46
N SER A 127 0.00 9.96 5.68
CA SER A 127 0.62 9.61 6.96
C SER A 127 0.86 10.85 7.81
N THR A 128 -0.21 11.52 8.21
CA THR A 128 -0.16 12.69 9.11
C THR A 128 -1.15 12.54 10.25
N THR A 129 -0.79 13.06 11.43
CA THR A 129 -1.64 13.01 12.62
C THR A 129 -2.90 13.87 12.52
N ASP A 130 -3.01 14.73 11.51
CA ASP A 130 -4.20 15.54 11.22
C ASP A 130 -5.20 14.83 10.30
N ASN A 131 -4.79 13.67 9.71
CA ASN A 131 -5.61 12.93 8.79
C ASN A 131 -6.36 11.78 9.49
N PRO A 132 -7.72 11.79 9.51
CA PRO A 132 -8.50 10.71 10.09
C PRO A 132 -8.19 9.32 9.48
N VAL A 133 -7.82 9.28 8.19
CA VAL A 133 -7.43 8.03 7.49
C VAL A 133 -6.19 7.40 8.13
N PHE A 134 -5.28 8.22 8.66
CA PHE A 134 -4.11 7.73 9.37
C PHE A 134 -4.48 6.87 10.58
N TYR A 135 -5.42 7.35 11.41
CA TYR A 135 -5.89 6.62 12.59
C TYR A 135 -6.70 5.39 12.24
N GLU A 136 -7.54 5.47 11.20
CA GLU A 136 -8.21 4.27 10.68
C GLU A 136 -7.19 3.23 10.22
N ASN A 137 -6.12 3.65 9.59
CA ASN A 137 -5.03 2.79 9.15
C ASN A 137 -4.29 2.15 10.33
N LEU A 138 -4.02 2.91 11.38
CA LEU A 138 -3.39 2.41 12.60
C LEU A 138 -4.26 1.33 13.27
N VAL A 139 -5.56 1.58 13.44
CA VAL A 139 -6.51 0.61 13.98
C VAL A 139 -6.60 -0.65 13.11
N GLN A 140 -6.63 -0.50 11.79
CA GLN A 140 -6.75 -1.64 10.87
C GLN A 140 -5.57 -2.60 10.92
N ASN A 141 -4.40 -2.18 11.41
CA ASN A 141 -3.26 -3.08 11.62
C ASN A 141 -3.57 -4.16 12.68
N TYR A 142 -4.52 -3.90 13.57
CA TYR A 142 -4.92 -4.81 14.66
C TYR A 142 -6.16 -5.65 14.35
N ILE A 143 -6.79 -5.45 13.19
CA ILE A 143 -7.92 -6.27 12.77
C ILE A 143 -7.46 -7.72 12.58
N TYR A 144 -8.21 -8.66 13.12
CA TYR A 144 -7.92 -10.12 13.15
C TYR A 144 -6.77 -10.57 14.05
N LYS A 145 -6.32 -9.72 14.97
CA LYS A 145 -5.39 -10.14 16.03
C LYS A 145 -6.12 -10.71 17.25
N GLY A 146 -7.39 -10.41 17.36
CA GLY A 146 -8.33 -10.82 18.38
C GLY A 146 -9.44 -9.78 18.52
N PRO A 147 -10.66 -10.19 18.91
CA PRO A 147 -11.78 -9.23 19.09
C PRO A 147 -11.52 -8.26 20.24
N VAL A 148 -10.82 -8.69 21.27
CA VAL A 148 -10.48 -7.87 22.43
C VAL A 148 -9.42 -6.83 22.06
N GLU A 149 -8.38 -7.25 21.35
CA GLU A 149 -7.26 -6.41 20.88
C GLU A 149 -7.76 -5.35 19.91
N GLU A 150 -8.60 -5.76 18.94
CA GLU A 150 -9.19 -4.82 17.98
C GLU A 150 -10.05 -3.77 18.69
N TRP A 151 -10.91 -4.20 19.62
CA TRP A 151 -11.79 -3.30 20.36
C TRP A 151 -10.98 -2.36 21.26
N TYR A 152 -9.97 -2.88 21.97
CA TYR A 152 -9.07 -2.10 22.83
C TYR A 152 -8.37 -0.99 22.03
N ILE A 153 -7.77 -1.31 20.88
CA ILE A 153 -7.08 -0.32 20.05
C ILE A 153 -8.05 0.71 19.46
N ARG A 154 -9.25 0.31 19.06
CA ARG A 154 -10.29 1.25 18.60
C ARG A 154 -10.65 2.28 19.65
N ILE A 155 -10.84 1.85 20.89
CA ILE A 155 -11.14 2.76 22.01
C ILE A 155 -9.93 3.62 22.32
N LYS A 156 -8.77 3.00 22.48
CA LYS A 156 -7.54 3.71 22.82
C LYS A 156 -7.24 4.84 21.81
N VAL A 157 -7.23 4.54 20.53
CA VAL A 157 -6.97 5.53 19.47
C VAL A 157 -8.04 6.62 19.41
N LYS A 158 -9.31 6.29 19.77
CA LYS A 158 -10.40 7.27 19.76
C LYS A 158 -10.39 8.18 21.00
N MET A 159 -9.96 7.67 22.14
CA MET A 159 -10.02 8.38 23.43
C MET A 159 -8.72 9.11 23.77
N GLU A 160 -7.59 8.69 23.24
CA GLU A 160 -6.29 9.32 23.47
C GLU A 160 -6.01 10.40 22.43
N ASP A 161 -6.22 11.67 22.79
CA ASP A 161 -5.87 12.84 21.95
C ASP A 161 -4.36 13.09 21.87
N ASN A 162 -3.55 12.31 22.58
CA ASN A 162 -2.14 12.57 22.80
C ASN A 162 -1.23 12.15 21.63
N TYR A 163 -1.72 11.37 20.68
CA TYR A 163 -0.90 10.88 19.55
C TYR A 163 -0.30 12.01 18.72
N ARG A 164 -1.06 13.09 18.49
CA ARG A 164 -0.56 14.28 17.81
C ARG A 164 0.55 14.95 18.61
N LEU A 165 0.34 15.11 19.93
CA LEU A 165 1.31 15.71 20.84
C LEU A 165 2.60 14.88 20.91
N PHE A 166 2.49 13.56 21.02
CA PHE A 166 3.66 12.68 21.02
C PHE A 166 4.47 12.84 19.73
N ASN A 167 3.81 12.91 18.56
CA ASN A 167 4.52 13.13 17.30
C ASN A 167 5.21 14.48 17.22
N GLN A 168 4.69 15.52 17.88
CA GLN A 168 5.31 16.85 17.93
C GLN A 168 6.50 16.91 18.88
N LEU A 169 6.44 16.18 20.01
CA LEU A 169 7.47 16.17 21.03
C LEU A 169 8.63 15.23 20.73
N VAL A 170 8.34 14.13 20.03
CA VAL A 170 9.35 13.12 19.69
C VAL A 170 10.14 13.55 18.44
N PRO A 171 11.47 13.49 18.45
CA PRO A 171 12.27 13.84 17.27
C PRO A 171 11.82 13.10 16.01
N VAL A 172 11.90 13.75 14.85
CA VAL A 172 11.54 13.14 13.55
C VAL A 172 12.61 12.15 13.06
N LYS A 173 13.79 12.16 13.70
CA LYS A 173 14.94 11.31 13.39
C LYS A 173 15.64 10.86 14.66
N GLY A 174 16.10 9.60 14.67
CA GLY A 174 16.93 9.05 15.76
C GLY A 174 16.30 7.82 16.41
N GLN A 175 16.95 7.35 17.47
CA GLN A 175 16.54 6.19 18.24
C GLN A 175 15.53 6.62 19.31
N ILE A 176 14.39 5.93 19.36
CA ILE A 176 13.29 6.23 20.28
C ILE A 176 12.91 4.94 20.97
N THR A 177 12.85 4.95 22.30
CA THR A 177 12.42 3.81 23.09
C THR A 177 11.10 4.14 23.80
N ASP A 178 10.10 3.27 23.59
CA ASP A 178 8.80 3.30 24.24
C ASP A 178 8.78 2.22 25.32
N ILE A 179 8.79 2.62 26.59
CA ILE A 179 8.78 1.71 27.73
C ILE A 179 7.34 1.55 28.21
N GLY A 180 6.87 0.28 28.30
CA GLY A 180 5.47 -0.02 28.56
C GLY A 180 4.61 0.09 27.28
N CYS A 181 5.16 -0.32 26.14
CA CYS A 181 4.52 -0.12 24.84
C CYS A 181 3.22 -0.93 24.64
N GLY A 182 2.97 -1.96 25.45
CA GLY A 182 1.81 -2.84 25.35
C GLY A 182 1.69 -3.48 23.97
N PHE A 183 0.56 -3.30 23.30
CA PHE A 183 0.34 -3.74 21.91
C PHE A 183 1.08 -2.89 20.86
N GLY A 184 1.87 -1.90 21.23
CA GLY A 184 2.72 -1.09 20.39
C GLY A 184 2.04 -0.04 19.50
N PRO A 185 0.84 0.50 19.79
CA PRO A 185 0.18 1.44 18.88
C PRO A 185 0.97 2.74 18.69
N LEU A 186 1.61 3.25 19.75
CA LEU A 186 2.47 4.44 19.68
C LEU A 186 3.73 4.16 18.85
N CYS A 187 4.38 3.02 19.06
CA CYS A 187 5.54 2.59 18.29
C CYS A 187 5.24 2.54 16.79
N TYR A 188 4.13 1.91 16.41
CA TYR A 188 3.71 1.83 15.00
C TYR A 188 3.32 3.18 14.43
N MET A 189 2.62 4.01 15.20
CA MET A 189 2.29 5.37 14.78
C MET A 189 3.55 6.16 14.45
N LEU A 190 4.50 6.21 15.38
CA LEU A 190 5.74 6.98 15.21
C LEU A 190 6.57 6.48 14.03
N SER A 191 6.65 5.15 13.83
CA SER A 191 7.37 4.55 12.71
C SER A 191 6.72 4.79 11.34
N GLN A 192 5.39 4.95 11.31
CA GLN A 192 4.66 5.28 10.07
C GLN A 192 4.76 6.76 9.70
N LEU A 193 4.98 7.63 10.68
CA LEU A 193 5.10 9.08 10.49
C LEU A 193 6.48 9.54 10.04
N SER A 194 7.54 8.75 10.32
CA SER A 194 8.88 9.01 9.84
C SER A 194 9.69 7.73 9.67
N GLU A 195 10.25 7.53 8.48
CA GLU A 195 11.18 6.42 8.19
C GLU A 195 12.59 6.63 8.80
N GLU A 196 12.89 7.84 9.29
CA GLU A 196 14.16 8.17 9.94
C GLU A 196 14.16 7.89 11.44
N ARG A 197 13.04 7.43 12.01
CA ARG A 197 12.93 6.98 13.39
C ARG A 197 13.23 5.49 13.48
N GLU A 198 14.13 5.12 14.39
CA GLU A 198 14.36 3.74 14.82
C GLU A 198 13.63 3.52 16.15
N ILE A 199 12.51 2.82 16.11
CA ILE A 199 11.63 2.65 17.27
C ILE A 199 11.91 1.32 17.95
N THR A 200 12.09 1.37 19.26
CA THR A 200 12.16 0.17 20.12
C THR A 200 11.05 0.24 21.14
N GLY A 201 10.12 -0.70 21.11
CA GLY A 201 9.09 -0.85 22.13
C GLY A 201 9.43 -1.99 23.09
N ILE A 202 9.27 -1.75 24.39
CA ILE A 202 9.53 -2.71 25.45
C ILE A 202 8.30 -2.81 26.35
N ASP A 203 7.83 -4.02 26.63
CA ASP A 203 6.77 -4.28 27.61
C ASP A 203 7.06 -5.61 28.33
N TYR A 204 6.72 -5.67 29.63
CA TYR A 204 6.89 -6.88 30.43
C TYR A 204 5.89 -7.99 30.07
N ASP A 205 4.78 -7.64 29.44
CA ASP A 205 3.70 -8.54 29.06
C ASP A 205 4.01 -9.20 27.72
N GLU A 206 4.52 -10.44 27.78
CA GLU A 206 4.92 -11.23 26.62
C GLU A 206 3.76 -11.47 25.65
N ASP A 207 2.53 -11.66 26.17
CA ASP A 207 1.34 -11.90 25.33
C ASP A 207 1.01 -10.66 24.49
N LYS A 208 1.09 -9.46 25.08
CA LYS A 208 0.91 -8.22 24.32
C LYS A 208 1.98 -8.03 23.27
N ILE A 209 3.24 -8.32 23.60
CA ILE A 209 4.35 -8.24 22.66
C ILE A 209 4.17 -9.26 21.52
N ALA A 210 3.74 -10.50 21.83
CA ALA A 210 3.47 -11.51 20.79
C ALA A 210 2.40 -11.05 19.79
N VAL A 211 1.32 -10.42 20.28
CA VAL A 211 0.29 -9.81 19.41
C VAL A 211 0.88 -8.63 18.61
N ALA A 212 1.58 -7.73 19.28
CA ALA A 212 2.17 -6.55 18.67
C ALA A 212 3.16 -6.93 17.55
N GLN A 213 3.97 -7.95 17.75
CA GLN A 213 4.90 -8.47 16.74
C GLN A 213 4.22 -9.04 15.48
N GLN A 214 2.95 -9.40 15.56
CA GLN A 214 2.15 -9.86 14.41
C GLN A 214 1.51 -8.72 13.60
N VAL A 215 1.54 -7.50 14.11
CA VAL A 215 1.05 -6.31 13.41
C VAL A 215 1.96 -6.00 12.22
N ALA A 216 1.42 -5.36 11.17
CA ALA A 216 2.19 -5.00 9.98
C ALA A 216 3.41 -4.13 10.35
N ARG A 217 4.60 -4.70 10.20
CA ARG A 217 5.85 -4.08 10.63
C ARG A 217 6.33 -3.03 9.64
N THR A 218 6.83 -1.93 10.17
CA THR A 218 7.80 -1.11 9.46
C THR A 218 9.20 -1.65 9.76
N PRO A 219 10.16 -1.54 8.82
CA PRO A 219 11.54 -2.03 9.05
C PRO A 219 12.23 -1.39 10.26
N THR A 220 11.75 -0.22 10.67
CA THR A 220 12.34 0.62 11.73
C THR A 220 11.65 0.47 13.09
N CYS A 221 10.75 -0.51 13.25
CA CYS A 221 10.05 -0.73 14.52
C CYS A 221 10.29 -2.15 15.04
N ASN A 222 10.90 -2.25 16.22
CA ASN A 222 11.20 -3.49 16.92
C ASN A 222 10.52 -3.53 18.29
N LEU A 223 9.94 -4.66 18.66
CA LEU A 223 9.22 -4.82 19.92
C LEU A 223 9.74 -6.03 20.67
N TYR A 224 10.03 -5.87 21.97
CA TYR A 224 10.65 -6.88 22.81
C TYR A 224 9.96 -6.99 24.18
N ALA A 225 9.92 -8.22 24.69
CA ALA A 225 9.74 -8.45 26.13
C ALA A 225 11.14 -8.63 26.76
N PRO A 226 11.43 -8.02 27.93
CA PRO A 226 12.68 -8.26 28.64
C PRO A 226 12.79 -9.74 28.98
N THR A 227 13.91 -10.35 28.67
CA THR A 227 14.24 -11.69 29.21
C THR A 227 14.61 -11.54 30.67
N HIS A 228 13.95 -12.32 31.55
CA HIS A 228 14.29 -12.42 32.97
C HIS A 228 15.68 -13.00 33.17
#